data_aff22331a5e3b36df959494af70bf837
#
_entry.id   aff22331a5e3b36df959494af70bf837
#
_cell.length_a   1.000
_cell.length_b   1.000
_cell.length_c   1.000
_cell.angle_alpha   90.00
_cell.angle_beta   90.00
_cell.angle_gamma   90.00
#
_symmetry.space_group_name_H-M   'P 1'
#
loop_
_entity.id
_entity.type
_entity.pdbx_description
1 polymer ?
#
loop_
_entity_poly.entity_id
_entity_poly.type
_entity_poly.pdbx_seq_one_letter_code
_entity_poly.pdbx_strand_id
1 'polypeptide(L)'
;MSAAERLPGALRGSGPRGESSARVVGLADGPLGTYVHVPFCARVCPFCPYNKVVPRVGQPERYFQALLVEARSLVQAGAAGTTGFTSLYVGGGTPTLFPDLLRPVLDALPVSGERAIEVLPSHATPDRLDALRGLGFTAVSIGVQSFSDDVLHHLRRPHDARQAKDALTHAVGRFDLVDADLILDVEYDDAHAGSFLDDLVTCFQLGVGQVSTYPLMRFGYTAFGPANHDREREHEVLAEATRLAAAHGYERRSVWTFNRPDVPSYTSITRRRFLGLGAGASSFLGRDFLVNHFGVETYIADVAAGRLPIARRLHLGRLGGAAYDAFWQAYSGRLCPPEPGSGVPAAVLLRAATAAMTATGLLTGPGPGGCRALTPRGFDRYHDLERWVTYHLIEPLWSQMLAEHAGEGGRAGWAAPESSRRRRLWALVEALTLRPL
;
A
#
# COMPACT_ATOMS: atom_id res chain seq x y z
N MET A 1 28.73 -1.98 -1.32
CA MET A 1 27.89 -2.22 -0.11
C MET A 1 26.66 -2.98 -0.55
N SER A 2 26.36 -4.10 0.12
CA SER A 2 25.14 -4.88 -0.13
C SER A 2 23.88 -4.07 0.22
N ALA A 3 22.71 -4.47 -0.30
CA ALA A 3 21.43 -3.84 0.07
C ALA A 3 21.22 -3.82 1.60
N ALA A 4 21.70 -4.86 2.30
CA ALA A 4 21.66 -4.99 3.76
C ALA A 4 22.42 -3.89 4.50
N GLU A 5 23.51 -3.39 3.94
CA GLU A 5 24.31 -2.32 4.57
C GLU A 5 23.66 -0.93 4.46
N ARG A 6 22.59 -0.80 3.68
CA ARG A 6 21.86 0.46 3.47
C ARG A 6 20.69 0.67 4.43
N LEU A 7 20.28 -0.39 5.15
CA LEU A 7 19.17 -0.31 6.09
C LEU A 7 19.63 0.21 7.46
N PRO A 8 18.79 0.95 8.20
CA PRO A 8 19.01 1.25 9.61
C PRO A 8 19.31 -0.02 10.37
N GLY A 9 20.22 0.05 11.37
CA GLY A 9 20.64 -1.10 12.17
C GLY A 9 19.45 -1.91 12.74
N ALA A 10 18.37 -1.22 13.14
CA ALA A 10 17.14 -1.83 13.63
C ALA A 10 16.38 -2.67 12.58
N LEU A 11 16.57 -2.42 11.29
CA LEU A 11 15.95 -3.17 10.20
C LEU A 11 16.85 -4.25 9.60
N ARG A 12 18.14 -4.29 10.00
CA ARG A 12 19.12 -5.29 9.52
C ARG A 12 19.01 -6.63 10.23
N GLY A 13 18.45 -6.65 11.45
CA GLY A 13 18.33 -7.86 12.27
C GLY A 13 17.16 -8.74 11.84
N SER A 14 17.26 -10.05 12.11
CA SER A 14 16.09 -10.93 12.14
C SER A 14 15.14 -10.41 13.22
N GLY A 15 13.84 -10.33 12.93
CA GLY A 15 12.84 -10.04 13.94
C GLY A 15 12.90 -11.03 15.12
N PRO A 16 12.34 -10.68 16.28
CA PRO A 16 12.36 -11.57 17.43
C PRO A 16 11.63 -12.87 17.09
N ARG A 17 12.36 -13.97 17.00
CA ARG A 17 11.80 -15.29 16.77
C ARG A 17 10.91 -15.66 17.95
N GLY A 18 9.63 -15.98 17.70
CA GLY A 18 8.72 -16.52 18.70
C GLY A 18 7.88 -15.50 19.47
N GLU A 19 7.58 -14.32 18.89
CA GLU A 19 6.56 -13.45 19.49
C GLU A 19 5.18 -14.13 19.51
N SER A 20 4.49 -14.06 20.66
CA SER A 20 3.13 -14.57 20.78
C SER A 20 2.10 -13.54 20.27
N SER A 21 0.94 -14.02 19.82
CA SER A 21 -0.17 -13.16 19.37
C SER A 21 -0.59 -12.16 20.45
N ALA A 22 -0.67 -12.60 21.72
CA ALA A 22 -1.01 -11.71 22.85
C ALA A 22 -0.01 -10.57 23.03
N ARG A 23 1.29 -10.82 22.85
CA ARG A 23 2.32 -9.79 22.95
C ARG A 23 2.23 -8.78 21.80
N VAL A 24 2.00 -9.25 20.58
CA VAL A 24 1.85 -8.37 19.40
C VAL A 24 0.59 -7.52 19.53
N VAL A 25 -0.53 -8.14 19.90
CA VAL A 25 -1.80 -7.41 20.12
C VAL A 25 -1.66 -6.37 21.23
N GLY A 26 -0.92 -6.69 22.30
CA GLY A 26 -0.62 -5.76 23.38
C GLY A 26 0.21 -4.53 22.99
N LEU A 27 0.77 -4.47 21.78
CA LEU A 27 1.43 -3.26 21.24
C LEU A 27 0.45 -2.24 20.67
N ALA A 28 -0.79 -2.67 20.35
CA ALA A 28 -1.80 -1.79 19.78
C ALA A 28 -2.30 -0.78 20.85
N ASP A 29 -2.35 0.49 20.47
CA ASP A 29 -2.81 1.59 21.32
C ASP A 29 -4.19 2.12 20.90
N GLY A 30 -4.99 1.31 20.21
CA GLY A 30 -6.35 1.67 19.77
C GLY A 30 -6.93 0.68 18.74
N PRO A 31 -8.12 0.99 18.21
CA PRO A 31 -8.77 0.16 17.20
C PRO A 31 -7.91 -0.06 15.96
N LEU A 32 -7.96 -1.28 15.42
CA LEU A 32 -7.16 -1.70 14.26
C LEU A 32 -8.02 -1.87 13.01
N GLY A 33 -7.52 -1.41 11.86
CA GLY A 33 -7.88 -1.98 10.57
C GLY A 33 -7.15 -3.31 10.35
N THR A 34 -7.55 -4.12 9.38
CA THR A 34 -6.81 -5.33 9.02
C THR A 34 -6.52 -5.40 7.53
N TYR A 35 -5.35 -5.92 7.20
CA TYR A 35 -4.90 -6.19 5.85
C TYR A 35 -4.61 -7.67 5.70
N VAL A 36 -5.13 -8.29 4.65
CA VAL A 36 -4.84 -9.68 4.32
C VAL A 36 -4.07 -9.72 3.01
N HIS A 37 -2.85 -10.24 3.05
CA HIS A 37 -2.01 -10.41 1.86
C HIS A 37 -2.21 -11.79 1.25
N VAL A 38 -2.55 -11.84 -0.04
CA VAL A 38 -2.61 -13.06 -0.84
C VAL A 38 -1.51 -13.01 -1.89
N PRO A 39 -0.38 -13.72 -1.73
CA PRO A 39 0.81 -13.54 -2.57
C PRO A 39 0.73 -14.22 -3.94
N PHE A 40 -0.40 -14.77 -4.33
CA PHE A 40 -0.52 -15.59 -5.53
C PHE A 40 -1.00 -14.80 -6.73
N CYS A 41 -0.27 -14.96 -7.84
CA CYS A 41 -0.66 -14.49 -9.17
C CYS A 41 -0.57 -15.64 -10.17
N ALA A 42 -1.52 -15.76 -11.09
CA ALA A 42 -1.42 -16.70 -12.19
C ALA A 42 -0.21 -16.38 -13.11
N ARG A 43 0.15 -15.10 -13.20
CA ARG A 43 1.28 -14.57 -13.94
C ARG A 43 1.87 -13.35 -13.23
N VAL A 44 3.18 -13.24 -13.22
CA VAL A 44 3.90 -12.10 -12.61
C VAL A 44 4.04 -10.97 -13.62
N CYS A 45 3.51 -9.78 -13.29
CA CYS A 45 3.73 -8.56 -14.05
C CYS A 45 5.16 -8.04 -13.81
N PRO A 46 5.91 -7.66 -14.86
CA PRO A 46 7.33 -7.31 -14.74
C PRO A 46 7.59 -6.03 -13.94
N PHE A 47 6.63 -5.13 -13.87
CA PHE A 47 6.73 -3.86 -13.15
C PHE A 47 6.37 -3.97 -11.66
N CYS A 48 5.59 -4.98 -11.28
CA CYS A 48 4.99 -5.05 -9.95
C CYS A 48 6.03 -5.24 -8.84
N PRO A 49 6.11 -4.34 -7.85
CA PRO A 49 7.11 -4.41 -6.78
C PRO A 49 6.70 -5.31 -5.62
N TYR A 50 5.43 -5.65 -5.49
CA TYR A 50 4.88 -6.34 -4.32
C TYR A 50 5.34 -7.80 -4.21
N ASN A 51 5.21 -8.36 -2.99
CA ASN A 51 5.49 -9.78 -2.75
C ASN A 51 4.45 -10.66 -3.45
N LYS A 52 4.89 -11.41 -4.46
CA LYS A 52 4.03 -12.28 -5.27
C LYS A 52 4.79 -13.47 -5.80
N VAL A 53 4.07 -14.57 -5.97
CA VAL A 53 4.59 -15.82 -6.54
C VAL A 53 3.55 -16.46 -7.46
N VAL A 54 4.02 -17.22 -8.45
CA VAL A 54 3.15 -18.17 -9.16
C VAL A 54 2.97 -19.39 -8.24
N PRO A 55 1.73 -19.77 -7.89
CA PRO A 55 1.51 -20.84 -6.94
C PRO A 55 1.95 -22.21 -7.48
N ARG A 56 2.49 -23.05 -6.59
CA ARG A 56 2.71 -24.47 -6.85
C ARG A 56 1.47 -25.28 -6.45
N VAL A 57 1.33 -26.47 -7.01
CA VAL A 57 0.24 -27.39 -6.67
C VAL A 57 0.21 -27.64 -5.15
N GLY A 58 -0.95 -27.50 -4.53
CA GLY A 58 -1.16 -27.67 -3.09
C GLY A 58 -0.62 -26.54 -2.21
N GLN A 59 0.06 -25.53 -2.78
CA GLN A 59 0.62 -24.42 -2.02
C GLN A 59 -0.47 -23.42 -1.55
N PRO A 60 -1.47 -23.05 -2.37
CA PRO A 60 -2.55 -22.18 -1.92
C PRO A 60 -3.32 -22.77 -0.74
N GLU A 61 -3.68 -24.04 -0.79
CA GLU A 61 -4.42 -24.71 0.28
C GLU A 61 -3.65 -24.66 1.62
N ARG A 62 -2.37 -24.99 1.61
CA ARG A 62 -1.51 -24.89 2.81
C ARG A 62 -1.37 -23.45 3.30
N TYR A 63 -1.24 -22.52 2.38
CA TYR A 63 -1.13 -21.10 2.71
C TYR A 63 -2.40 -20.55 3.39
N PHE A 64 -3.58 -20.79 2.78
CA PHE A 64 -4.83 -20.32 3.36
C PHE A 64 -5.18 -21.02 4.67
N GLN A 65 -4.76 -22.27 4.85
CA GLN A 65 -4.85 -22.95 6.14
C GLN A 65 -3.99 -22.26 7.20
N ALA A 66 -2.76 -21.91 6.88
CA ALA A 66 -1.88 -21.14 7.79
C ALA A 66 -2.46 -19.75 8.07
N LEU A 67 -2.95 -19.06 7.05
CA LEU A 67 -3.58 -17.75 7.18
C LEU A 67 -4.80 -17.78 8.10
N LEU A 68 -5.61 -18.82 8.03
CA LEU A 68 -6.74 -19.03 8.92
C LEU A 68 -6.29 -19.25 10.39
N VAL A 69 -5.21 -20.00 10.59
CA VAL A 69 -4.62 -20.22 11.92
C VAL A 69 -4.09 -18.91 12.50
N GLU A 70 -3.35 -18.12 11.70
CA GLU A 70 -2.86 -16.79 12.10
C GLU A 70 -4.03 -15.86 12.48
N ALA A 71 -5.06 -15.77 11.62
CA ALA A 71 -6.24 -14.95 11.86
C ALA A 71 -6.94 -15.31 13.18
N ARG A 72 -7.21 -16.59 13.42
CA ARG A 72 -7.84 -17.07 14.64
C ARG A 72 -7.00 -16.79 15.88
N SER A 73 -5.69 -17.01 15.81
CA SER A 73 -4.78 -16.76 16.93
C SER A 73 -4.75 -15.29 17.32
N LEU A 74 -4.73 -14.36 16.35
CA LEU A 74 -4.74 -12.93 16.59
C LEU A 74 -6.10 -12.45 17.13
N VAL A 75 -7.21 -12.94 16.59
CA VAL A 75 -8.56 -12.61 17.10
C VAL A 75 -8.75 -13.14 18.52
N GLN A 76 -8.33 -14.36 18.82
CA GLN A 76 -8.37 -14.94 20.17
C GLN A 76 -7.51 -14.15 21.16
N ALA A 77 -6.42 -13.57 20.71
CA ALA A 77 -5.57 -12.67 21.50
C ALA A 77 -6.17 -11.27 21.72
N GLY A 78 -7.33 -10.97 21.12
CA GLY A 78 -8.05 -9.70 21.30
C GLY A 78 -7.76 -8.64 20.24
N ALA A 79 -7.14 -8.98 19.11
CA ALA A 79 -6.78 -8.01 18.07
C ALA A 79 -7.97 -7.22 17.50
N ALA A 80 -9.15 -7.86 17.44
CA ALA A 80 -10.37 -7.23 16.94
C ALA A 80 -11.06 -6.31 17.98
N GLY A 81 -10.58 -6.28 19.23
CA GLY A 81 -11.25 -5.56 20.31
C GLY A 81 -12.68 -6.05 20.53
N THR A 82 -13.54 -5.21 21.08
CA THR A 82 -14.95 -5.53 21.35
C THR A 82 -15.88 -5.25 20.17
N THR A 83 -15.47 -4.43 19.22
CA THR A 83 -16.30 -3.94 18.10
C THR A 83 -15.93 -4.55 16.75
N GLY A 84 -14.92 -5.39 16.69
CA GLY A 84 -14.34 -5.89 15.44
C GLY A 84 -13.25 -4.95 14.88
N PHE A 85 -12.58 -5.41 13.84
CA PHE A 85 -11.67 -4.57 13.05
C PHE A 85 -12.45 -3.43 12.39
N THR A 86 -11.87 -2.23 12.39
CA THR A 86 -12.52 -1.03 11.81
C THR A 86 -12.63 -1.10 10.29
N SER A 87 -11.88 -1.99 9.66
CA SER A 87 -11.88 -2.18 8.21
C SER A 87 -11.09 -3.42 7.82
N LEU A 88 -11.36 -3.94 6.62
CA LEU A 88 -10.62 -5.02 5.98
C LEU A 88 -10.17 -4.59 4.59
N TYR A 89 -8.92 -4.85 4.25
CA TYR A 89 -8.41 -4.81 2.89
C TYR A 89 -7.77 -6.15 2.53
N VAL A 90 -8.17 -6.73 1.40
CA VAL A 90 -7.58 -7.96 0.87
C VAL A 90 -6.87 -7.64 -0.43
N GLY A 91 -5.55 -7.80 -0.44
CA GLY A 91 -4.74 -7.42 -1.59
C GLY A 91 -3.50 -8.28 -1.78
N GLY A 92 -2.57 -7.78 -2.57
CA GLY A 92 -1.23 -8.37 -2.80
C GLY A 92 -0.97 -8.85 -4.21
N GLY A 93 -1.18 -10.13 -4.48
CA GLY A 93 -1.09 -10.73 -5.80
C GLY A 93 -2.41 -10.62 -6.57
N THR A 94 -3.22 -11.67 -6.49
CA THR A 94 -4.56 -11.72 -7.10
C THR A 94 -5.49 -12.48 -6.14
N PRO A 95 -6.07 -11.83 -5.14
CA PRO A 95 -6.90 -12.48 -4.14
C PRO A 95 -8.07 -13.26 -4.73
N THR A 96 -8.62 -12.80 -5.83
CA THR A 96 -9.76 -13.39 -6.55
C THR A 96 -9.44 -14.69 -7.30
N LEU A 97 -8.21 -15.21 -7.21
CA LEU A 97 -7.88 -16.54 -7.75
C LEU A 97 -8.45 -17.67 -6.91
N PHE A 98 -8.61 -17.47 -5.59
CA PHE A 98 -8.97 -18.52 -4.63
C PHE A 98 -10.08 -18.07 -3.68
N PRO A 99 -11.27 -17.66 -4.18
CA PRO A 99 -12.33 -17.10 -3.34
C PRO A 99 -12.85 -18.11 -2.30
N ASP A 100 -12.90 -19.39 -2.65
CA ASP A 100 -13.37 -20.45 -1.74
C ASP A 100 -12.38 -20.69 -0.59
N LEU A 101 -11.07 -20.60 -0.84
CA LEU A 101 -10.04 -20.72 0.21
C LEU A 101 -9.98 -19.44 1.07
N LEU A 102 -10.35 -18.31 0.53
CA LEU A 102 -10.37 -17.03 1.26
C LEU A 102 -11.56 -16.95 2.24
N ARG A 103 -12.73 -17.51 1.89
CA ARG A 103 -13.96 -17.44 2.70
C ARG A 103 -13.75 -17.80 4.17
N PRO A 104 -13.14 -18.95 4.57
CA PRO A 104 -12.94 -19.27 5.98
C PRO A 104 -12.08 -18.23 6.74
N VAL A 105 -11.14 -17.58 6.05
CA VAL A 105 -10.33 -16.51 6.65
C VAL A 105 -11.18 -15.26 6.91
N LEU A 106 -12.04 -14.89 5.96
CA LEU A 106 -12.97 -13.76 6.12
C LEU A 106 -13.96 -13.98 7.25
N ASP A 107 -14.48 -15.21 7.38
CA ASP A 107 -15.40 -15.61 8.44
C ASP A 107 -14.75 -15.57 9.83
N ALA A 108 -13.42 -15.76 9.91
CA ALA A 108 -12.65 -15.67 11.15
C ALA A 108 -12.31 -14.25 11.58
N LEU A 109 -12.50 -13.24 10.70
CA LEU A 109 -12.15 -11.83 10.93
C LEU A 109 -13.42 -11.01 11.17
N PRO A 110 -13.78 -10.69 12.43
CA PRO A 110 -14.90 -9.79 12.71
C PRO A 110 -14.55 -8.37 12.29
N VAL A 111 -15.25 -7.85 11.29
CA VAL A 111 -15.05 -6.51 10.73
C VAL A 111 -16.33 -5.72 10.83
N SER A 112 -16.28 -4.54 11.49
CA SER A 112 -17.43 -3.66 11.69
C SER A 112 -17.58 -2.57 10.61
N GLY A 113 -16.52 -2.32 9.84
CA GLY A 113 -16.52 -1.27 8.82
C GLY A 113 -16.35 -1.80 7.40
N GLU A 114 -15.75 -0.98 6.56
CA GLU A 114 -15.55 -1.24 5.14
C GLU A 114 -14.73 -2.51 4.89
N ARG A 115 -15.11 -3.26 3.85
CA ARG A 115 -14.39 -4.43 3.35
C ARG A 115 -14.08 -4.24 1.88
N ALA A 116 -12.80 -4.29 1.54
CA ALA A 116 -12.34 -4.06 0.20
C ALA A 116 -11.40 -5.15 -0.31
N ILE A 117 -11.40 -5.36 -1.63
CA ILE A 117 -10.61 -6.38 -2.28
C ILE A 117 -10.07 -5.89 -3.62
N GLU A 118 -8.81 -6.29 -3.92
CA GLU A 118 -8.21 -6.09 -5.24
C GLU A 118 -8.71 -7.12 -6.26
N VAL A 119 -9.04 -6.65 -7.45
CA VAL A 119 -9.63 -7.46 -8.52
C VAL A 119 -8.90 -7.23 -9.84
N LEU A 120 -8.58 -8.30 -10.57
CA LEU A 120 -8.14 -8.18 -11.97
C LEU A 120 -9.35 -7.89 -12.88
N PRO A 121 -9.22 -7.06 -13.93
CA PRO A 121 -10.28 -6.85 -14.91
C PRO A 121 -10.89 -8.14 -15.46
N SER A 122 -10.08 -9.14 -15.80
CA SER A 122 -10.56 -10.45 -16.28
C SER A 122 -11.36 -11.26 -15.25
N HIS A 123 -11.30 -10.86 -13.96
CA HIS A 123 -12.09 -11.47 -12.87
C HIS A 123 -13.33 -10.65 -12.49
N ALA A 124 -13.52 -9.47 -13.06
CA ALA A 124 -14.64 -8.58 -12.76
C ALA A 124 -15.88 -8.87 -13.62
N THR A 125 -16.26 -10.15 -13.76
CA THR A 125 -17.52 -10.55 -14.39
C THR A 125 -18.69 -10.33 -13.42
N PRO A 126 -19.95 -10.11 -13.91
CA PRO A 126 -21.10 -9.92 -13.03
C PRO A 126 -21.23 -10.97 -11.94
N ASP A 127 -21.18 -12.26 -12.30
CA ASP A 127 -21.33 -13.36 -11.36
C ASP A 127 -20.24 -13.37 -10.27
N ARG A 128 -18.98 -13.08 -10.66
CA ARG A 128 -17.87 -13.00 -9.69
C ARG A 128 -17.98 -11.79 -8.77
N LEU A 129 -18.40 -10.64 -9.31
CA LEU A 129 -18.63 -9.45 -8.50
C LEU A 129 -19.77 -9.67 -7.52
N ASP A 130 -20.85 -10.33 -7.94
CA ASP A 130 -21.96 -10.70 -7.05
C ASP A 130 -21.51 -11.71 -5.98
N ALA A 131 -20.64 -12.66 -6.32
CA ALA A 131 -20.01 -13.56 -5.35
C ALA A 131 -19.15 -12.81 -4.32
N LEU A 132 -18.37 -11.78 -4.74
CA LEU A 132 -17.60 -10.93 -3.82
C LEU A 132 -18.52 -10.12 -2.89
N ARG A 133 -19.62 -9.59 -3.38
CA ARG A 133 -20.65 -8.98 -2.52
C ARG A 133 -21.22 -9.98 -1.52
N GLY A 134 -21.47 -11.22 -1.95
CA GLY A 134 -21.92 -12.31 -1.07
C GLY A 134 -20.89 -12.70 -0.01
N LEU A 135 -19.60 -12.37 -0.20
CA LEU A 135 -18.55 -12.45 0.81
C LEU A 135 -18.49 -11.24 1.75
N GLY A 136 -19.36 -10.24 1.54
CA GLY A 136 -19.47 -9.04 2.36
C GLY A 136 -18.52 -7.91 1.95
N PHE A 137 -17.91 -7.96 0.77
CA PHE A 137 -17.12 -6.82 0.26
C PHE A 137 -18.04 -5.66 -0.14
N THR A 138 -17.69 -4.47 0.31
CA THR A 138 -18.39 -3.22 0.03
C THR A 138 -17.64 -2.34 -0.97
N ALA A 139 -16.35 -2.62 -1.17
CA ALA A 139 -15.49 -1.88 -2.09
C ALA A 139 -14.60 -2.83 -2.91
N VAL A 140 -14.31 -2.42 -4.15
CA VAL A 140 -13.35 -3.11 -5.03
C VAL A 140 -12.36 -2.13 -5.60
N SER A 141 -11.07 -2.53 -5.67
CA SER A 141 -10.02 -1.85 -6.42
C SER A 141 -9.70 -2.69 -7.64
N ILE A 142 -9.89 -2.14 -8.84
CA ILE A 142 -9.71 -2.86 -10.10
C ILE A 142 -8.44 -2.38 -10.78
N GLY A 143 -7.46 -3.28 -10.89
CA GLY A 143 -6.17 -3.00 -11.50
C GLY A 143 -6.24 -2.84 -13.02
N VAL A 144 -6.85 -1.75 -13.48
CA VAL A 144 -7.02 -1.39 -14.91
C VAL A 144 -5.67 -1.11 -15.57
N GLN A 145 -4.88 -0.28 -14.97
CA GLN A 145 -3.58 0.27 -15.38
C GLN A 145 -3.67 1.24 -16.58
N SER A 146 -4.36 0.89 -17.67
CA SER A 146 -4.63 1.74 -18.83
C SER A 146 -5.83 1.20 -19.64
N PHE A 147 -6.40 2.03 -20.50
CA PHE A 147 -7.35 1.62 -21.57
C PHE A 147 -6.70 1.64 -22.96
N SER A 148 -5.37 1.69 -23.04
CA SER A 148 -4.60 1.51 -24.26
C SER A 148 -4.02 0.10 -24.30
N ASP A 149 -4.33 -0.66 -25.37
CA ASP A 149 -3.78 -2.02 -25.54
C ASP A 149 -2.25 -2.00 -25.69
N ASP A 150 -1.67 -0.95 -26.26
CA ASP A 150 -0.22 -0.78 -26.38
C ASP A 150 0.43 -0.64 -25.01
N VAL A 151 -0.15 0.19 -24.10
CA VAL A 151 0.33 0.33 -22.71
C VAL A 151 0.15 -0.97 -21.94
N LEU A 152 -1.00 -1.63 -22.07
CA LEU A 152 -1.25 -2.92 -21.42
C LEU A 152 -0.28 -3.99 -21.89
N HIS A 153 0.04 -4.02 -23.17
CA HIS A 153 1.04 -4.92 -23.73
C HIS A 153 2.46 -4.59 -23.23
N HIS A 154 2.85 -3.31 -23.19
CA HIS A 154 4.10 -2.85 -22.57
C HIS A 154 4.21 -3.30 -21.12
N LEU A 155 3.18 -3.13 -20.33
CA LEU A 155 3.09 -3.56 -18.94
C LEU A 155 2.91 -5.10 -18.79
N ARG A 156 2.77 -5.83 -19.90
CA ARG A 156 2.47 -7.27 -19.95
C ARG A 156 1.26 -7.66 -19.10
N ARG A 157 0.19 -6.86 -19.18
CA ARG A 157 -1.07 -7.16 -18.50
C ARG A 157 -1.78 -8.34 -19.16
N PRO A 158 -2.55 -9.16 -18.38
CA PRO A 158 -3.27 -10.31 -18.90
C PRO A 158 -4.66 -9.98 -19.50
N HIS A 159 -5.07 -8.70 -19.51
CA HIS A 159 -6.33 -8.21 -20.02
C HIS A 159 -6.12 -7.12 -21.07
N ASP A 160 -7.12 -6.87 -21.89
CA ASP A 160 -7.18 -5.81 -22.89
C ASP A 160 -8.02 -4.59 -22.42
N ALA A 161 -7.99 -3.52 -23.21
CA ALA A 161 -8.70 -2.27 -22.91
C ALA A 161 -10.22 -2.47 -22.80
N ARG A 162 -10.79 -3.38 -23.62
CA ARG A 162 -12.22 -3.69 -23.55
C ARG A 162 -12.57 -4.37 -22.24
N GLN A 163 -11.80 -5.38 -21.83
CA GLN A 163 -12.01 -6.06 -20.54
C GLN A 163 -11.89 -5.10 -19.37
N ALA A 164 -10.98 -4.12 -19.43
CA ALA A 164 -10.84 -3.09 -18.42
C ALA A 164 -12.10 -2.20 -18.31
N LYS A 165 -12.67 -1.77 -19.45
CA LYS A 165 -13.93 -0.99 -19.49
C LYS A 165 -15.12 -1.79 -19.03
N ASP A 166 -15.26 -3.04 -19.48
CA ASP A 166 -16.31 -3.95 -19.08
C ASP A 166 -16.27 -4.18 -17.56
N ALA A 167 -15.07 -4.40 -17.00
CA ALA A 167 -14.87 -4.60 -15.56
C ALA A 167 -15.39 -3.46 -14.71
N LEU A 168 -15.07 -2.21 -15.05
CA LEU A 168 -15.57 -1.04 -14.35
C LEU A 168 -17.08 -0.88 -14.54
N THR A 169 -17.58 -1.04 -15.77
CA THR A 169 -19.01 -0.98 -16.07
C THR A 169 -19.81 -2.00 -15.26
N HIS A 170 -19.28 -3.20 -15.10
CA HIS A 170 -19.92 -4.23 -14.27
C HIS A 170 -19.87 -3.92 -12.77
N ALA A 171 -18.81 -3.26 -12.29
CA ALA A 171 -18.61 -2.98 -10.88
C ALA A 171 -19.39 -1.74 -10.40
N VAL A 172 -19.45 -0.68 -11.22
CA VAL A 172 -20.16 0.56 -10.87
C VAL A 172 -21.63 0.27 -10.58
N GLY A 173 -22.12 0.79 -9.45
CA GLY A 173 -23.48 0.56 -8.95
C GLY A 173 -23.68 -0.77 -8.21
N ARG A 174 -22.68 -1.67 -8.21
CA ARG A 174 -22.72 -2.91 -7.42
C ARG A 174 -22.04 -2.79 -6.05
N PHE A 175 -21.07 -1.90 -5.92
CA PHE A 175 -20.32 -1.65 -4.69
C PHE A 175 -20.51 -0.21 -4.24
N ASP A 176 -20.36 0.03 -2.94
CA ASP A 176 -20.40 1.38 -2.36
C ASP A 176 -19.23 2.23 -2.89
N LEU A 177 -18.09 1.56 -3.18
CA LEU A 177 -16.96 2.19 -3.83
C LEU A 177 -16.31 1.26 -4.87
N VAL A 178 -16.11 1.81 -6.06
CA VAL A 178 -15.27 1.22 -7.11
C VAL A 178 -14.06 2.13 -7.31
N ASP A 179 -12.87 1.59 -7.09
CA ASP A 179 -11.60 2.24 -7.37
C ASP A 179 -10.99 1.66 -8.65
N ALA A 180 -10.51 2.51 -9.53
CA ALA A 180 -9.76 2.14 -10.72
C ALA A 180 -8.28 2.49 -10.54
N ASP A 181 -7.40 1.49 -10.56
CA ASP A 181 -5.95 1.72 -10.49
C ASP A 181 -5.40 1.99 -11.89
N LEU A 182 -4.75 3.13 -12.08
CA LEU A 182 -4.05 3.53 -13.30
C LEU A 182 -2.55 3.70 -13.03
N ILE A 183 -1.73 3.34 -14.02
CA ILE A 183 -0.28 3.57 -13.98
C ILE A 183 0.07 4.78 -14.85
N LEU A 184 0.82 5.72 -14.26
CA LEU A 184 1.47 6.81 -14.96
C LEU A 184 2.91 6.39 -15.31
N ASP A 185 3.18 6.18 -16.60
CA ASP A 185 4.54 6.00 -17.14
C ASP A 185 4.85 7.16 -18.09
N VAL A 186 5.35 8.26 -17.53
CA VAL A 186 5.59 9.51 -18.28
C VAL A 186 6.52 9.29 -19.47
N GLU A 187 7.58 8.48 -19.31
CA GLU A 187 8.53 8.22 -20.39
C GLU A 187 7.86 7.47 -21.57
N TYR A 188 6.99 6.51 -21.25
CA TYR A 188 6.26 5.77 -22.27
C TYR A 188 5.17 6.64 -22.92
N ASP A 189 4.43 7.40 -22.13
CA ASP A 189 3.36 8.29 -22.60
C ASP A 189 3.89 9.37 -23.56
N ASP A 190 4.98 10.04 -23.23
CA ASP A 190 5.59 11.07 -24.07
C ASP A 190 6.14 10.48 -25.40
N ALA A 191 6.64 9.24 -25.37
CA ALA A 191 7.14 8.55 -26.56
C ALA A 191 6.02 8.03 -27.50
N HIS A 192 4.79 7.84 -26.98
CA HIS A 192 3.69 7.17 -27.68
C HIS A 192 2.39 8.02 -27.74
N ALA A 193 2.53 9.36 -27.70
CA ALA A 193 1.43 10.33 -27.77
C ALA A 193 0.42 10.28 -26.62
N GLY A 194 0.83 9.76 -25.45
CA GLY A 194 0.12 9.88 -24.17
C GLY A 194 -1.23 9.16 -24.13
N SER A 195 -1.45 8.37 -23.11
CA SER A 195 -2.76 7.74 -22.88
C SER A 195 -3.29 7.98 -21.47
N PHE A 196 -2.42 8.32 -20.49
CA PHE A 196 -2.78 8.41 -19.09
C PHE A 196 -3.92 9.42 -18.81
N LEU A 197 -3.86 10.61 -19.42
CA LEU A 197 -4.91 11.62 -19.22
C LEU A 197 -6.24 11.21 -19.85
N ASP A 198 -6.22 10.52 -20.99
CA ASP A 198 -7.41 9.94 -21.64
C ASP A 198 -7.97 8.77 -20.82
N ASP A 199 -7.10 7.95 -20.25
CA ASP A 199 -7.48 6.88 -19.34
C ASP A 199 -8.20 7.43 -18.10
N LEU A 200 -7.68 8.53 -17.54
CA LEU A 200 -8.29 9.21 -16.40
C LEU A 200 -9.69 9.74 -16.74
N VAL A 201 -9.84 10.41 -17.88
CA VAL A 201 -11.14 10.90 -18.38
C VAL A 201 -12.10 9.73 -18.60
N THR A 202 -11.62 8.61 -19.15
CA THR A 202 -12.44 7.40 -19.34
C THR A 202 -12.98 6.88 -18.00
N CYS A 203 -12.17 6.85 -16.95
CA CYS A 203 -12.62 6.49 -15.59
C CYS A 203 -13.72 7.43 -15.10
N PHE A 204 -13.55 8.74 -15.27
CA PHE A 204 -14.55 9.73 -14.86
C PHE A 204 -15.87 9.55 -15.61
N GLN A 205 -15.82 9.30 -16.93
CA GLN A 205 -17.01 9.07 -17.76
C GLN A 205 -17.74 7.77 -17.39
N LEU A 206 -17.01 6.73 -16.96
CA LEU A 206 -17.58 5.49 -16.46
C LEU A 206 -18.21 5.64 -15.07
N GLY A 207 -17.98 6.77 -14.38
CA GLY A 207 -18.60 7.09 -13.10
C GLY A 207 -18.03 6.32 -11.92
N VAL A 208 -16.75 5.89 -11.99
CA VAL A 208 -16.08 5.24 -10.86
C VAL A 208 -16.04 6.18 -9.64
N GLY A 209 -16.08 5.64 -8.45
CA GLY A 209 -16.07 6.45 -7.23
C GLY A 209 -14.69 7.05 -6.92
N GLN A 210 -13.64 6.33 -7.24
CA GLN A 210 -12.23 6.70 -7.02
C GLN A 210 -11.37 6.28 -8.20
N VAL A 211 -10.36 7.07 -8.52
CA VAL A 211 -9.27 6.70 -9.42
C VAL A 211 -7.97 6.85 -8.66
N SER A 212 -7.26 5.75 -8.49
CA SER A 212 -5.93 5.70 -7.89
C SER A 212 -4.88 5.68 -8.99
N THR A 213 -4.03 6.71 -9.00
CA THR A 213 -2.99 6.88 -10.01
C THR A 213 -1.63 6.66 -9.37
N TYR A 214 -0.82 5.80 -9.95
CA TYR A 214 0.51 5.50 -9.42
C TYR A 214 1.56 5.76 -10.49
N PRO A 215 2.67 6.46 -10.18
CA PRO A 215 3.79 6.48 -11.11
C PRO A 215 4.34 5.06 -11.26
N LEU A 216 4.80 4.70 -12.43
CA LEU A 216 5.48 3.44 -12.64
C LEU A 216 6.75 3.38 -11.78
N MET A 217 6.69 2.62 -10.68
CA MET A 217 7.81 2.46 -9.77
C MET A 217 8.84 1.49 -10.36
N ARG A 218 9.98 2.02 -10.79
CA ARG A 218 11.07 1.26 -11.40
C ARG A 218 12.09 0.85 -10.33
N PHE A 219 11.78 -0.18 -9.57
CA PHE A 219 12.70 -0.74 -8.59
C PHE A 219 13.79 -1.58 -9.25
N GLY A 220 15.00 -1.54 -8.70
CA GLY A 220 16.16 -2.29 -9.21
C GLY A 220 16.00 -3.81 -9.20
N TYR A 221 15.01 -4.32 -8.47
CA TYR A 221 14.68 -5.74 -8.44
C TYR A 221 13.49 -6.13 -9.32
N THR A 222 12.84 -5.19 -9.99
CA THR A 222 11.79 -5.46 -10.99
C THR A 222 12.41 -5.61 -12.39
N ALA A 223 11.70 -6.24 -13.30
CA ALA A 223 12.22 -6.46 -14.66
C ALA A 223 12.36 -5.16 -15.47
N PHE A 224 11.63 -4.10 -15.09
CA PHE A 224 11.81 -2.77 -15.70
C PHE A 224 13.09 -2.08 -15.25
N GLY A 225 13.66 -2.51 -14.11
CA GLY A 225 14.90 -1.93 -13.57
C GLY A 225 14.78 -0.47 -13.16
N PRO A 226 15.86 0.13 -12.63
CA PRO A 226 15.88 1.54 -12.28
C PRO A 226 15.93 2.41 -13.53
N ALA A 227 15.19 3.52 -13.54
CA ALA A 227 15.25 4.54 -14.58
C ALA A 227 15.42 5.94 -13.97
N ASN A 228 15.89 6.87 -14.78
CA ASN A 228 15.81 8.28 -14.43
C ASN A 228 14.37 8.73 -14.63
N HIS A 229 13.77 9.28 -13.57
CA HIS A 229 12.43 9.82 -13.63
C HIS A 229 12.49 11.32 -13.91
N ASP A 230 11.75 11.78 -14.88
CA ASP A 230 11.50 13.20 -15.12
C ASP A 230 10.45 13.71 -14.12
N ARG A 231 10.94 14.27 -13.01
CA ARG A 231 10.07 14.77 -11.93
C ARG A 231 9.27 16.00 -12.35
N GLU A 232 9.84 16.85 -13.16
CA GLU A 232 9.15 18.08 -13.62
C GLU A 232 7.97 17.68 -14.50
N ARG A 233 8.20 16.73 -15.39
CA ARG A 233 7.15 16.18 -16.25
C ARG A 233 6.06 15.44 -15.49
N GLU A 234 6.41 14.65 -14.47
CA GLU A 234 5.40 14.03 -13.59
C GLU A 234 4.53 15.07 -12.87
N HIS A 235 5.14 16.16 -12.36
CA HIS A 235 4.39 17.25 -11.72
C HIS A 235 3.45 17.95 -12.71
N GLU A 236 3.89 18.19 -13.95
CA GLU A 236 3.06 18.78 -15.01
C GLU A 236 1.84 17.90 -15.32
N VAL A 237 2.06 16.58 -15.52
CA VAL A 237 0.98 15.63 -15.82
C VAL A 237 0.01 15.53 -14.65
N LEU A 238 0.49 15.49 -13.41
CA LEU A 238 -0.38 15.45 -12.22
C LEU A 238 -1.16 16.77 -12.00
N ALA A 239 -0.58 17.91 -12.38
CA ALA A 239 -1.29 19.19 -12.37
C ALA A 239 -2.40 19.21 -13.41
N GLU A 240 -2.15 18.67 -14.63
CA GLU A 240 -3.17 18.50 -15.67
C GLU A 240 -4.26 17.54 -15.21
N ALA A 241 -3.90 16.36 -14.69
CA ALA A 241 -4.82 15.39 -14.12
C ALA A 241 -5.73 16.01 -13.05
N THR A 242 -5.17 16.88 -12.20
CA THR A 242 -5.94 17.59 -11.17
C THR A 242 -6.94 18.56 -11.78
N ARG A 243 -6.57 19.26 -12.88
CA ARG A 243 -7.51 20.17 -13.59
C ARG A 243 -8.62 19.39 -14.30
N LEU A 244 -8.28 18.29 -14.96
CA LEU A 244 -9.26 17.41 -15.61
C LEU A 244 -10.22 16.79 -14.60
N ALA A 245 -9.70 16.31 -13.46
CA ALA A 245 -10.53 15.77 -12.39
C ALA A 245 -11.55 16.79 -11.89
N ALA A 246 -11.12 18.03 -11.61
CA ALA A 246 -12.03 19.10 -11.20
C ALA A 246 -13.07 19.45 -12.26
N ALA A 247 -12.72 19.44 -13.55
CA ALA A 247 -13.65 19.66 -14.65
C ALA A 247 -14.73 18.57 -14.77
N HIS A 248 -14.44 17.35 -14.27
CA HIS A 248 -15.37 16.21 -14.24
C HIS A 248 -16.05 16.02 -12.86
N GLY A 249 -15.89 16.98 -11.93
CA GLY A 249 -16.50 16.91 -10.61
C GLY A 249 -15.80 15.99 -9.61
N TYR A 250 -14.54 15.66 -9.85
CA TYR A 250 -13.68 14.90 -8.93
C TYR A 250 -12.74 15.82 -8.18
N GLU A 251 -12.38 15.41 -6.97
CA GLU A 251 -11.43 16.10 -6.10
C GLU A 251 -10.17 15.24 -5.89
N ARG A 252 -8.98 15.86 -5.92
CA ARG A 252 -7.76 15.19 -5.49
C ARG A 252 -7.75 15.08 -3.97
N ARG A 253 -8.01 13.88 -3.44
CA ARG A 253 -8.12 13.64 -1.99
C ARG A 253 -6.89 13.04 -1.34
N SER A 254 -5.99 12.50 -2.14
CA SER A 254 -4.65 12.11 -1.69
C SER A 254 -3.62 12.46 -2.75
N VAL A 255 -2.37 12.11 -2.49
CA VAL A 255 -1.30 12.35 -3.46
C VAL A 255 -1.61 11.71 -4.81
N TRP A 256 -2.22 10.53 -4.78
CA TRP A 256 -2.44 9.69 -5.95
C TRP A 256 -3.91 9.43 -6.28
N THR A 257 -4.88 9.95 -5.51
CA THR A 257 -6.28 9.59 -5.73
C THR A 257 -7.16 10.79 -6.07
N PHE A 258 -8.05 10.56 -7.03
CA PHE A 258 -9.12 11.45 -7.42
C PHE A 258 -10.45 10.79 -7.08
N ASN A 259 -11.29 11.47 -6.31
CA ASN A 259 -12.54 10.92 -5.80
C ASN A 259 -13.74 11.77 -6.17
N ARG A 260 -14.86 11.13 -6.40
CA ARG A 260 -16.15 11.83 -6.38
C ARG A 260 -16.41 12.37 -4.97
N PRO A 261 -17.01 13.57 -4.83
CA PRO A 261 -17.28 14.16 -3.52
C PRO A 261 -18.25 13.35 -2.64
N ASP A 262 -19.15 12.62 -3.25
CA ASP A 262 -20.25 11.86 -2.62
C ASP A 262 -19.87 10.45 -2.15
N VAL A 263 -18.62 10.02 -2.40
CA VAL A 263 -18.16 8.70 -1.97
C VAL A 263 -17.09 8.82 -0.87
N PRO A 264 -16.98 7.81 0.02
CA PRO A 264 -15.89 7.76 0.98
C PRO A 264 -14.55 7.64 0.26
N SER A 265 -13.52 8.29 0.81
CA SER A 265 -12.14 8.05 0.35
C SER A 265 -11.67 6.70 0.86
N TYR A 266 -11.13 5.90 -0.04
CA TYR A 266 -10.60 4.60 0.26
C TYR A 266 -9.10 4.56 -0.03
N THR A 267 -8.34 3.94 0.86
CA THR A 267 -6.94 3.64 0.61
C THR A 267 -6.46 2.53 1.54
N SER A 268 -5.74 1.58 0.98
CA SER A 268 -5.07 0.53 1.74
C SER A 268 -3.95 1.07 2.65
N ILE A 269 -3.47 2.28 2.37
CA ILE A 269 -2.21 2.80 2.89
C ILE A 269 -2.42 3.79 4.04
N THR A 270 -3.52 4.54 4.09
CA THR A 270 -3.70 5.66 5.03
C THR A 270 -4.29 5.30 6.37
N ARG A 271 -4.31 4.03 6.72
CA ARG A 271 -4.80 3.57 8.03
C ARG A 271 -3.72 3.78 9.07
N ARG A 272 -4.05 4.52 10.11
CA ARG A 272 -3.09 4.90 11.15
C ARG A 272 -2.62 3.72 11.99
N ARG A 273 -3.49 2.72 12.17
CA ARG A 273 -3.22 1.49 12.90
C ARG A 273 -3.83 0.34 12.14
N PHE A 274 -3.01 -0.62 11.81
CA PHE A 274 -3.47 -1.80 11.08
C PHE A 274 -2.64 -3.03 11.42
N LEU A 275 -3.29 -4.17 11.35
CA LEU A 275 -2.71 -5.49 11.53
C LEU A 275 -2.70 -6.21 10.17
N GLY A 276 -1.52 -6.57 9.70
CA GLY A 276 -1.34 -7.31 8.45
C GLY A 276 -1.19 -8.80 8.71
N LEU A 277 -1.91 -9.61 7.96
CA LEU A 277 -1.86 -11.07 7.95
C LEU A 277 -1.34 -11.57 6.61
N GLY A 278 -0.59 -12.66 6.64
CA GLY A 278 -0.06 -13.29 5.43
C GLY A 278 1.39 -12.95 5.13
N ALA A 279 1.96 -13.67 4.17
CA ALA A 279 3.37 -13.55 3.78
C ALA A 279 3.68 -12.19 3.13
N GLY A 280 4.57 -11.42 3.72
CA GLY A 280 4.94 -10.08 3.27
C GLY A 280 4.00 -8.96 3.75
N ALA A 281 2.96 -9.28 4.53
CA ALA A 281 2.11 -8.26 5.13
C ALA A 281 2.90 -7.42 6.15
N SER A 282 2.54 -6.14 6.24
CA SER A 282 3.05 -5.24 7.27
C SER A 282 1.96 -4.90 8.28
N SER A 283 2.37 -4.54 9.50
CA SER A 283 1.49 -4.04 10.56
C SER A 283 2.05 -2.76 11.12
N PHE A 284 1.17 -1.83 11.55
CA PHE A 284 1.55 -0.68 12.36
C PHE A 284 0.64 -0.56 13.57
N LEU A 285 1.21 -0.74 14.75
CA LEU A 285 0.50 -0.88 16.02
C LEU A 285 0.72 0.34 16.93
N GLY A 286 0.68 1.52 16.33
CA GLY A 286 0.88 2.80 16.99
C GLY A 286 2.33 3.28 17.00
N ARG A 287 3.30 2.47 17.42
CA ARG A 287 4.74 2.79 17.36
C ARG A 287 5.62 1.63 16.90
N ASP A 288 5.04 0.47 16.73
CA ASP A 288 5.75 -0.72 16.26
C ASP A 288 5.32 -1.05 14.83
N PHE A 289 6.28 -0.98 13.93
CA PHE A 289 6.13 -1.41 12.54
C PHE A 289 6.68 -2.82 12.43
N LEU A 290 5.84 -3.74 11.99
CA LEU A 290 6.17 -5.15 11.82
C LEU A 290 6.05 -5.52 10.35
N VAL A 291 6.89 -6.46 9.89
CA VAL A 291 6.80 -7.04 8.55
C VAL A 291 6.93 -8.54 8.66
N ASN A 292 5.97 -9.26 8.08
CA ASN A 292 5.98 -10.72 8.01
C ASN A 292 7.01 -11.22 6.98
N HIS A 293 7.44 -12.48 7.11
CA HIS A 293 8.30 -13.13 6.12
C HIS A 293 7.69 -13.05 4.72
N PHE A 294 8.51 -12.73 3.72
CA PHE A 294 8.09 -12.70 2.31
C PHE A 294 8.00 -14.12 1.72
N GLY A 295 8.77 -15.06 2.22
CA GLY A 295 8.73 -16.45 1.79
C GLY A 295 7.42 -17.12 2.20
N VAL A 296 6.71 -17.71 1.24
CA VAL A 296 5.44 -18.41 1.48
C VAL A 296 5.65 -19.65 2.34
N GLU A 297 6.71 -20.43 2.08
CA GLU A 297 7.00 -21.65 2.84
C GLU A 297 7.51 -21.32 4.26
N THR A 298 8.35 -20.30 4.41
CA THR A 298 8.77 -19.83 5.73
C THR A 298 7.59 -19.32 6.55
N TYR A 299 6.68 -18.56 5.93
CA TYR A 299 5.43 -18.12 6.56
C TYR A 299 4.60 -19.31 7.06
N ILE A 300 4.35 -20.31 6.20
CA ILE A 300 3.59 -21.51 6.55
C ILE A 300 4.27 -22.26 7.71
N ALA A 301 5.59 -22.42 7.68
CA ALA A 301 6.34 -23.14 8.70
C ALA A 301 6.30 -22.45 10.07
N ASP A 302 6.37 -21.13 10.12
CA ASP A 302 6.29 -20.38 11.38
C ASP A 302 4.90 -20.50 12.00
N VAL A 303 3.86 -20.30 11.22
CA VAL A 303 2.47 -20.44 11.71
C VAL A 303 2.18 -21.88 12.17
N ALA A 304 2.62 -22.87 11.42
CA ALA A 304 2.47 -24.29 11.81
C ALA A 304 3.20 -24.64 13.12
N ALA A 305 4.28 -23.91 13.42
CA ALA A 305 5.01 -24.03 14.69
C ALA A 305 4.43 -23.17 15.83
N GLY A 306 3.25 -22.57 15.65
CA GLY A 306 2.59 -21.71 16.63
C GLY A 306 3.28 -20.36 16.85
N ARG A 307 4.10 -19.91 15.92
CA ARG A 307 4.79 -18.62 15.96
C ARG A 307 4.14 -17.62 15.00
N LEU A 308 4.14 -16.34 15.37
CA LEU A 308 3.83 -15.28 14.38
C LEU A 308 4.97 -15.17 13.36
N PRO A 309 4.63 -14.99 12.07
CA PRO A 309 5.61 -15.02 10.97
C PRO A 309 6.37 -13.69 10.80
N ILE A 310 6.76 -13.04 11.89
CA ILE A 310 7.37 -11.71 11.89
C ILE A 310 8.84 -11.80 11.54
N ALA A 311 9.22 -11.25 10.40
CA ALA A 311 10.60 -11.15 9.92
C ALA A 311 11.33 -9.92 10.46
N ARG A 312 10.63 -8.80 10.59
CA ARG A 312 11.20 -7.51 11.01
C ARG A 312 10.30 -6.79 11.99
N ARG A 313 10.92 -6.10 12.93
CA ARG A 313 10.26 -5.16 13.84
C ARG A 313 11.07 -3.88 13.95
N LEU A 314 10.42 -2.75 13.80
CA LEU A 314 10.98 -1.43 14.04
C LEU A 314 10.12 -0.71 15.08
N HIS A 315 10.73 -0.38 16.21
CA HIS A 315 10.08 0.45 17.21
C HIS A 315 10.36 1.93 16.91
N LEU A 316 9.32 2.69 16.61
CA LEU A 316 9.40 4.14 16.44
C LEU A 316 9.16 4.79 17.81
N GLY A 317 10.12 5.50 18.34
CA GLY A 317 9.91 6.33 19.54
C GLY A 317 8.77 7.34 19.30
N ARG A 318 8.41 8.13 20.34
CA ARG A 318 7.31 9.11 20.26
C ARG A 318 7.45 10.07 19.07
N LEU A 319 8.65 10.55 18.79
CA LEU A 319 8.91 11.43 17.66
C LEU A 319 8.76 10.69 16.30
N GLY A 320 9.29 9.47 16.19
CA GLY A 320 9.15 8.66 14.99
C GLY A 320 7.70 8.28 14.69
N GLY A 321 6.92 7.92 15.72
CA GLY A 321 5.48 7.65 15.58
C GLY A 321 4.71 8.89 15.11
N ALA A 322 5.00 10.06 15.69
CA ALA A 322 4.37 11.31 15.27
C ALA A 322 4.77 11.72 13.84
N ALA A 323 6.01 11.47 13.44
CA ALA A 323 6.47 11.70 12.06
C ALA A 323 5.78 10.75 11.07
N TYR A 324 5.60 9.48 11.43
CA TYR A 324 4.85 8.50 10.66
C TYR A 324 3.39 8.93 10.47
N ASP A 325 2.73 9.34 11.55
CA ASP A 325 1.36 9.87 11.47
C ASP A 325 1.26 11.11 10.58
N ALA A 326 2.17 12.05 10.71
CA ALA A 326 2.21 13.26 9.89
C ALA A 326 2.45 12.95 8.41
N PHE A 327 3.32 11.97 8.12
CA PHE A 327 3.58 11.50 6.75
C PHE A 327 2.29 10.98 6.09
N TRP A 328 1.54 10.10 6.77
CA TRP A 328 0.32 9.53 6.20
C TRP A 328 -0.87 10.52 6.19
N GLN A 329 -0.91 11.47 7.12
CA GLN A 329 -1.86 12.58 7.03
C GLN A 329 -1.59 13.47 5.80
N ALA A 330 -0.32 13.79 5.55
CA ALA A 330 0.07 14.54 4.36
C ALA A 330 -0.22 13.77 3.07
N TYR A 331 -0.05 12.43 3.07
CA TYR A 331 -0.50 11.57 1.97
C TYR A 331 -1.99 11.77 1.67
N SER A 332 -2.82 11.88 2.70
CA SER A 332 -4.26 12.16 2.58
C SER A 332 -4.57 13.66 2.37
N GLY A 333 -3.62 14.43 1.86
CA GLY A 333 -3.80 15.82 1.46
C GLY A 333 -3.96 16.80 2.62
N ARG A 334 -3.71 16.42 3.88
CA ARG A 334 -3.92 17.31 5.03
C ARG A 334 -2.95 17.01 6.18
N LEU A 335 -2.72 18.01 7.01
CA LEU A 335 -2.03 17.87 8.31
C LEU A 335 -2.93 18.41 9.42
N CYS A 336 -3.14 17.61 10.45
CA CYS A 336 -3.93 17.95 11.63
C CYS A 336 -3.01 18.18 12.83
N PRO A 337 -3.49 18.86 13.88
CA PRO A 337 -2.74 18.99 15.13
C PRO A 337 -2.31 17.62 15.69
N PRO A 338 -1.15 17.53 16.36
CA PRO A 338 -0.70 16.30 16.99
C PRO A 338 -1.72 15.78 17.98
N GLU A 339 -1.90 14.46 18.03
CA GLU A 339 -2.81 13.84 18.99
C GLU A 339 -2.35 14.03 20.44
N PRO A 340 -3.31 14.05 21.39
CA PRO A 340 -2.99 13.91 22.80
C PRO A 340 -2.16 12.64 23.03
N GLY A 341 -1.01 12.74 23.70
CA GLY A 341 -0.11 11.60 23.95
C GLY A 341 1.09 11.51 23.02
N SER A 342 1.19 12.30 21.95
CA SER A 342 2.40 12.38 21.09
C SER A 342 3.67 12.80 21.83
N GLY A 343 3.51 13.41 23.04
CA GLY A 343 4.60 13.96 23.84
C GLY A 343 4.97 15.39 23.45
N VAL A 344 5.38 16.19 24.43
CA VAL A 344 5.65 17.63 24.25
C VAL A 344 6.68 17.91 23.16
N PRO A 345 7.84 17.23 23.08
CA PRO A 345 8.84 17.51 22.03
C PRO A 345 8.29 17.26 20.61
N ALA A 346 7.57 16.16 20.41
CA ALA A 346 6.99 15.82 19.10
C ALA A 346 5.89 16.82 18.71
N ALA A 347 5.02 17.20 19.66
CA ALA A 347 3.97 18.17 19.41
C ALA A 347 4.53 19.56 19.05
N VAL A 348 5.58 20.02 19.73
CA VAL A 348 6.25 21.29 19.43
C VAL A 348 6.87 21.27 18.03
N LEU A 349 7.61 20.20 17.71
CA LEU A 349 8.25 20.06 16.41
C LEU A 349 7.23 20.03 15.26
N LEU A 350 6.16 19.24 15.39
CA LEU A 350 5.12 19.16 14.37
C LEU A 350 4.37 20.48 14.18
N ARG A 351 4.08 21.21 15.28
CA ARG A 351 3.46 22.55 15.20
C ARG A 351 4.40 23.55 14.49
N ALA A 352 5.69 23.53 14.82
CA ALA A 352 6.68 24.40 14.17
C ALA A 352 6.81 24.05 12.67
N ALA A 353 6.89 22.77 12.32
CA ALA A 353 6.92 22.31 10.92
C ALA A 353 5.64 22.73 10.17
N THR A 354 4.47 22.52 10.75
CA THR A 354 3.18 22.93 10.16
C THR A 354 3.12 24.45 9.94
N ALA A 355 3.59 25.24 10.91
CA ALA A 355 3.64 26.69 10.78
C ALA A 355 4.60 27.13 9.65
N ALA A 356 5.78 26.54 9.58
CA ALA A 356 6.75 26.79 8.51
C ALA A 356 6.20 26.41 7.13
N MET A 357 5.56 25.24 7.01
CA MET A 357 4.92 24.80 5.76
C MET A 357 3.78 25.74 5.34
N THR A 358 3.04 26.29 6.30
CA THR A 358 1.99 27.27 6.00
C THR A 358 2.60 28.60 5.53
N ALA A 359 3.63 29.08 6.22
CA ALA A 359 4.32 30.33 5.86
C ALA A 359 4.98 30.24 4.47
N THR A 360 5.41 29.07 4.05
CA THR A 360 5.98 28.80 2.73
C THR A 360 4.96 28.44 1.65
N GLY A 361 3.66 28.48 1.96
CA GLY A 361 2.59 28.21 1.01
C GLY A 361 2.41 26.73 0.62
N LEU A 362 2.94 25.80 1.42
CA LEU A 362 2.72 24.35 1.21
C LEU A 362 1.41 23.87 1.85
N LEU A 363 0.90 24.58 2.86
CA LEU A 363 -0.37 24.31 3.53
C LEU A 363 -1.27 25.53 3.47
N THR A 364 -2.57 25.27 3.45
CA THR A 364 -3.62 26.31 3.59
C THR A 364 -3.67 26.87 5.02
N GLY A 365 -4.48 27.90 5.24
CA GLY A 365 -4.90 28.31 6.58
C GLY A 365 -5.61 27.18 7.35
N PRO A 366 -5.81 27.35 8.67
CA PRO A 366 -6.49 26.34 9.46
C PRO A 366 -7.95 26.16 9.05
N GLY A 367 -8.35 24.92 8.84
CA GLY A 367 -9.71 24.47 8.59
C GLY A 367 -10.35 23.83 9.84
N PRO A 368 -11.42 23.05 9.65
CA PRO A 368 -12.11 22.35 10.74
C PRO A 368 -11.15 21.49 11.58
N GLY A 369 -11.30 21.53 12.91
CA GLY A 369 -10.43 20.82 13.84
C GLY A 369 -8.97 21.28 13.85
N GLY A 370 -8.66 22.45 13.25
CA GLY A 370 -7.29 22.96 13.13
C GLY A 370 -6.44 22.27 12.06
N CYS A 371 -7.02 21.37 11.28
CA CYS A 371 -6.35 20.71 10.16
C CYS A 371 -6.08 21.70 9.03
N ARG A 372 -5.02 21.47 8.24
CA ARG A 372 -4.63 22.30 7.11
C ARG A 372 -4.49 21.41 5.88
N ALA A 373 -5.09 21.80 4.76
CA ALA A 373 -4.95 21.07 3.50
C ALA A 373 -3.61 21.38 2.82
N LEU A 374 -3.08 20.42 2.07
CA LEU A 374 -1.98 20.66 1.15
C LEU A 374 -2.46 21.58 0.01
N THR A 375 -1.63 22.55 -0.34
CA THR A 375 -1.78 23.31 -1.59
C THR A 375 -1.30 22.47 -2.78
N PRO A 376 -1.55 22.85 -4.05
CA PRO A 376 -0.95 22.18 -5.20
C PRO A 376 0.59 22.05 -5.05
N ARG A 377 1.27 23.12 -4.65
CA ARG A 377 2.71 23.10 -4.36
C ARG A 377 3.06 22.17 -3.18
N GLY A 378 2.17 22.04 -2.20
CA GLY A 378 2.32 21.10 -1.08
C GLY A 378 2.26 19.65 -1.55
N PHE A 379 1.36 19.33 -2.47
CA PHE A 379 1.28 18.00 -3.09
C PHE A 379 2.54 17.65 -3.87
N ASP A 380 3.11 18.58 -4.65
CA ASP A 380 4.34 18.36 -5.41
C ASP A 380 5.51 18.05 -4.47
N ARG A 381 5.66 18.82 -3.38
CA ARG A 381 6.71 18.57 -2.37
C ARG A 381 6.52 17.29 -1.60
N TYR A 382 5.27 16.93 -1.33
CA TYR A 382 4.98 15.65 -0.69
C TYR A 382 5.27 14.48 -1.64
N HIS A 383 4.94 14.60 -2.92
CA HIS A 383 5.30 13.63 -3.95
C HIS A 383 6.81 13.37 -4.00
N ASP A 384 7.63 14.43 -4.00
CA ASP A 384 9.09 14.31 -3.93
C ASP A 384 9.54 13.55 -2.67
N LEU A 385 8.93 13.83 -1.51
CA LEU A 385 9.25 13.17 -0.24
C LEU A 385 8.86 11.69 -0.27
N GLU A 386 7.67 11.37 -0.77
CA GLU A 386 7.16 9.99 -0.86
C GLU A 386 8.04 9.15 -1.78
N ARG A 387 8.43 9.68 -2.94
CA ARG A 387 9.41 9.04 -3.83
C ARG A 387 10.74 8.81 -3.15
N TRP A 388 11.23 9.80 -2.40
CA TRP A 388 12.47 9.64 -1.64
C TRP A 388 12.36 8.49 -0.62
N VAL A 389 11.27 8.42 0.15
CA VAL A 389 10.99 7.32 1.09
C VAL A 389 10.95 5.98 0.35
N THR A 390 10.23 5.90 -0.76
CA THR A 390 10.08 4.69 -1.57
C THR A 390 11.43 4.15 -2.05
N TYR A 391 12.28 4.97 -2.65
CA TYR A 391 13.55 4.49 -3.23
C TYR A 391 14.70 4.39 -2.23
N HIS A 392 14.62 5.06 -1.07
CA HIS A 392 15.70 5.04 -0.09
C HIS A 392 15.42 4.17 1.12
N LEU A 393 14.16 3.95 1.47
CA LEU A 393 13.78 3.12 2.62
C LEU A 393 13.06 1.84 2.20
N ILE A 394 12.02 1.93 1.38
CA ILE A 394 11.17 0.79 1.04
C ILE A 394 11.90 -0.16 0.09
N GLU A 395 12.44 0.34 -1.01
CA GLU A 395 13.13 -0.49 -2.00
C GLU A 395 14.31 -1.31 -1.39
N PRO A 396 15.23 -0.73 -0.61
CA PRO A 396 16.29 -1.52 0.03
C PRO A 396 15.77 -2.58 0.99
N LEU A 397 14.74 -2.27 1.77
CA LEU A 397 14.13 -3.22 2.70
C LEU A 397 13.50 -4.40 1.95
N TRP A 398 12.66 -4.12 0.96
CA TRP A 398 12.01 -5.16 0.17
C TRP A 398 12.99 -5.98 -0.65
N SER A 399 13.98 -5.34 -1.26
CA SER A 399 15.06 -6.03 -1.98
C SER A 399 15.79 -7.04 -1.09
N GLN A 400 16.10 -6.65 0.15
CA GLN A 400 16.74 -7.57 1.11
C GLN A 400 15.79 -8.73 1.48
N MET A 401 14.55 -8.44 1.86
CA MET A 401 13.58 -9.46 2.27
C MET A 401 13.26 -10.44 1.14
N LEU A 402 13.22 -9.96 -0.10
CA LEU A 402 13.04 -10.81 -1.28
C LEU A 402 14.26 -11.69 -1.53
N ALA A 403 15.49 -11.17 -1.33
CA ALA A 403 16.72 -11.94 -1.48
C ALA A 403 16.85 -13.06 -0.43
N GLU A 404 16.43 -12.83 0.80
CA GLU A 404 16.42 -13.83 1.89
C GLU A 404 15.57 -15.07 1.55
N HIS A 405 14.57 -14.91 0.67
CA HIS A 405 13.62 -15.94 0.28
C HIS A 405 13.71 -16.34 -1.22
N ALA A 406 14.82 -16.01 -1.90
CA ALA A 406 14.97 -16.24 -3.34
C ALA A 406 14.85 -17.73 -3.75
N GLY A 407 15.14 -18.66 -2.82
CA GLY A 407 15.03 -20.11 -3.06
C GLY A 407 13.63 -20.71 -2.89
N GLU A 408 12.65 -19.98 -2.34
CA GLU A 408 11.37 -20.53 -1.92
C GLU A 408 10.29 -20.59 -3.00
N GLY A 409 10.52 -20.09 -4.21
CA GLY A 409 9.50 -20.18 -5.24
C GLY A 409 9.88 -19.51 -6.55
N GLY A 410 9.30 -19.99 -7.66
CA GLY A 410 9.52 -19.63 -9.04
C GLY A 410 9.61 -18.15 -9.40
N ARG A 411 10.61 -17.47 -8.87
CA ARG A 411 10.95 -16.08 -9.12
C ARG A 411 11.90 -15.99 -10.32
N ALA A 412 11.35 -16.22 -11.51
CA ALA A 412 12.07 -15.88 -12.72
C ALA A 412 12.12 -14.34 -12.85
N GLY A 413 13.30 -13.75 -12.85
CA GLY A 413 13.51 -12.35 -13.20
C GLY A 413 14.02 -11.40 -12.10
N TRP A 414 14.50 -11.90 -10.97
CA TRP A 414 15.08 -11.06 -9.91
C TRP A 414 16.60 -10.94 -10.07
N ALA A 415 17.10 -9.75 -10.42
CA ALA A 415 18.53 -9.43 -10.40
C ALA A 415 18.90 -8.75 -9.08
N ALA A 416 20.04 -9.16 -8.47
CA ALA A 416 20.58 -8.46 -7.31
C ALA A 416 21.08 -7.07 -7.74
N PRO A 417 20.71 -5.97 -7.05
CA PRO A 417 21.14 -4.63 -7.46
C PRO A 417 22.62 -4.40 -7.22
N GLU A 418 23.32 -3.85 -8.23
CA GLU A 418 24.70 -3.35 -8.09
C GLU A 418 24.75 -2.04 -7.29
N SER A 419 25.78 -1.92 -6.44
CA SER A 419 25.93 -0.82 -5.50
C SER A 419 26.74 0.35 -6.05
N SER A 420 26.26 1.61 -5.98
CA SER A 420 27.15 2.76 -5.74
C SER A 420 26.44 4.04 -5.26
N ARG A 421 27.10 4.76 -4.35
CA ARG A 421 27.01 6.20 -4.03
C ARG A 421 25.93 6.75 -3.08
N ARG A 422 25.64 6.24 -1.86
CA ARG A 422 24.74 6.98 -0.94
C ARG A 422 25.03 6.85 0.57
N ARG A 423 26.30 7.09 1.02
CA ARG A 423 26.69 6.95 2.44
C ARG A 423 26.29 8.10 3.39
N ARG A 424 25.93 9.29 2.94
CA ARG A 424 25.87 10.47 3.81
C ARG A 424 24.49 10.80 4.42
N LEU A 425 23.40 10.36 3.85
CA LEU A 425 22.05 10.72 4.32
C LEU A 425 21.51 9.79 5.43
N TRP A 426 22.04 8.57 5.52
CA TRP A 426 21.61 7.61 6.55
C TRP A 426 22.00 8.01 7.96
N ALA A 427 23.11 8.74 8.13
CA ALA A 427 23.52 9.30 9.43
C ALA A 427 22.49 10.28 10.01
N LEU A 428 21.71 10.96 9.17
CA LEU A 428 20.67 11.88 9.61
C LEU A 428 19.42 11.15 10.11
N VAL A 429 19.02 10.07 9.44
CA VAL A 429 17.88 9.22 9.85
C VAL A 429 18.23 8.46 11.14
N GLU A 430 19.45 7.93 11.27
CA GLU A 430 19.94 7.32 12.49
C GLU A 430 20.01 8.32 13.66
N ALA A 431 20.42 9.55 13.42
CA ALA A 431 20.45 10.60 14.44
C ALA A 431 19.05 11.02 14.93
N LEU A 432 18.04 10.91 14.08
CA LEU A 432 16.65 11.27 14.40
C LEU A 432 15.83 10.13 15.02
N THR A 433 16.24 8.86 14.82
CA THR A 433 15.44 7.69 15.23
C THR A 433 16.08 6.81 16.32
N LEU A 434 17.38 6.93 16.60
CA LEU A 434 18.15 5.92 17.35
C LEU A 434 18.90 6.44 18.59
N ARG A 435 18.53 7.55 19.19
CA ARG A 435 19.03 7.85 20.55
C ARG A 435 18.03 7.41 21.60
N PRO A 436 18.35 6.40 22.44
CA PRO A 436 17.63 6.19 23.68
C PRO A 436 17.93 7.39 24.62
N LEU A 437 16.89 7.97 25.15
CA LEU A 437 16.96 8.74 26.41
C LEU A 437 16.73 7.78 27.54
#